data_414c3f0f47540ded2fb733ee175f9f68
#
_entry.id   414c3f0f47540ded2fb733ee175f9f68
#
_cell.length_a   1.000
_cell.length_b   1.000
_cell.length_c   1.000
_cell.angle_alpha   90.00
_cell.angle_beta   90.00
_cell.angle_gamma   90.00
#
_symmetry.space_group_name_H-M   'P 1'
#
loop_
_entity.id
_entity.type
_entity.pdbx_description
1 polymer ?
#
loop_
_entity_poly.entity_id
_entity_poly.type
_entity_poly.pdbx_seq_one_letter_code
_entity_poly.pdbx_strand_id
1 'polypeptide(L)'
;MSTPYSANPRDLPMPLVAACGVLIVIGLAAFIVGDASDVWRAFHVNFLYFGMLSQGALCLACALVIIGARWAGPVRHVAESLAGWVPISFVLFLVGNFLGREHIHTNWLHGAPYGKEGWLDFTRVYVTDGAMLAIGTLLTLVWLRTSFRPALEGAAERSTRAKGLFTSWTANWKGDAQEWNASQKRLKVLAPIICLVYAFGYTFIAFDQVMSLNPTWFSNIFGWYFLWGGFLSGIAATALVCVLLRATSPGWDVEITSDRMHDLGKMIFAFSIFWMYLFFAQYIVIWYGNLPEETQFFQARLGSQFLQDAWYSKWEYLDQPYVKLSLAAWVGCWVTPFWVLLGQRPKKTPAILGSVAAVSLGGFWLERNALVWPSLVPGDGLAWAGPIQIGVALGFLGAFVLTFLIFSRIFPTLPLPKRP
;
A
#
# COMPACT_ATOMS: atom_id res chain seq x y z
N MET A 1 18.51 -11.18 34.36
CA MET A 1 17.45 -12.12 33.98
C MET A 1 16.29 -11.29 33.40
N SER A 2 16.20 -11.18 32.10
CA SER A 2 15.08 -10.50 31.43
C SER A 2 13.89 -11.46 31.48
N THR A 3 12.83 -11.04 32.15
CA THR A 3 11.51 -11.72 32.11
C THR A 3 11.16 -12.07 30.67
N PRO A 4 10.78 -13.31 30.37
CA PRO A 4 10.26 -13.64 29.05
C PRO A 4 9.06 -12.71 28.82
N TYR A 5 9.07 -12.00 27.70
CA TYR A 5 7.95 -11.18 27.27
C TYR A 5 6.70 -12.05 27.31
N SER A 6 5.83 -11.81 28.27
CA SER A 6 4.53 -12.43 28.29
C SER A 6 3.80 -11.92 27.05
N ALA A 7 3.58 -12.78 26.08
CA ALA A 7 2.67 -12.54 24.98
C ALA A 7 1.21 -12.55 25.50
N ASN A 8 0.95 -11.75 26.54
CA ASN A 8 -0.41 -11.42 26.89
C ASN A 8 -0.93 -10.55 25.76
N PRO A 9 -2.01 -10.96 25.09
CA PRO A 9 -2.69 -10.11 24.14
C PRO A 9 -3.07 -8.84 24.90
N ARG A 10 -2.38 -7.73 24.59
CA ARG A 10 -2.72 -6.42 25.17
C ARG A 10 -4.16 -6.12 24.82
N ASP A 11 -4.89 -5.52 25.74
CA ASP A 11 -6.22 -5.07 25.42
C ASP A 11 -6.16 -4.06 24.25
N LEU A 12 -7.09 -4.23 23.30
CA LEU A 12 -7.18 -3.28 22.20
C LEU A 12 -7.36 -1.88 22.78
N PRO A 13 -6.65 -0.87 22.28
CA PRO A 13 -6.85 0.50 22.71
C PRO A 13 -8.27 0.93 22.34
N MET A 14 -9.22 0.77 23.26
CA MET A 14 -10.64 1.01 23.02
C MET A 14 -10.94 2.38 22.40
N PRO A 15 -10.28 3.48 22.81
CA PRO A 15 -10.48 4.78 22.16
C PRO A 15 -10.12 4.75 20.66
N LEU A 16 -9.04 4.06 20.29
CA LEU A 16 -8.63 3.95 18.89
C LEU A 16 -9.57 3.04 18.11
N VAL A 17 -10.05 1.95 18.72
CA VAL A 17 -11.07 1.08 18.11
C VAL A 17 -12.37 1.84 17.88
N ALA A 18 -12.81 2.64 18.85
CA ALA A 18 -13.99 3.50 18.72
C ALA A 18 -13.79 4.53 17.60
N ALA A 19 -12.63 5.18 17.52
CA ALA A 19 -12.30 6.09 16.43
C ALA A 19 -12.36 5.41 15.06
N CYS A 20 -11.78 4.21 14.93
CA CYS A 20 -11.89 3.41 13.70
C CYS A 20 -13.36 3.07 13.37
N GLY A 21 -14.16 2.73 14.37
CA GLY A 21 -15.59 2.48 14.20
C GLY A 21 -16.34 3.72 13.66
N VAL A 22 -16.05 4.90 14.20
CA VAL A 22 -16.63 6.17 13.70
C VAL A 22 -16.23 6.42 12.25
N LEU A 23 -14.97 6.23 11.89
CA LEU A 23 -14.49 6.40 10.51
C LEU A 23 -15.18 5.42 9.55
N ILE A 24 -15.36 4.17 9.96
CA ILE A 24 -16.09 3.17 9.15
C ILE A 24 -17.55 3.60 8.95
N VAL A 25 -18.21 4.08 10.02
CA VAL A 25 -19.62 4.57 9.91
C VAL A 25 -19.70 5.76 8.96
N ILE A 26 -18.75 6.70 9.00
CA ILE A 26 -18.68 7.81 8.04
C ILE A 26 -18.56 7.29 6.61
N GLY A 27 -17.68 6.31 6.38
CA GLY A 27 -17.52 5.68 5.06
C GLY A 27 -18.79 4.99 4.56
N LEU A 28 -19.47 4.25 5.41
CA LEU A 28 -20.75 3.60 5.08
C LEU A 28 -21.86 4.63 4.82
N ALA A 29 -21.92 5.70 5.60
CA ALA A 29 -22.85 6.79 5.35
C ALA A 29 -22.60 7.46 3.99
N ALA A 30 -21.33 7.69 3.62
CA ALA A 30 -20.96 8.21 2.31
C ALA A 30 -21.42 7.28 1.17
N PHE A 31 -21.36 5.96 1.37
CA PHE A 31 -21.87 4.97 0.41
C PHE A 31 -23.39 5.02 0.23
N ILE A 32 -24.14 5.32 1.29
CA ILE A 32 -25.62 5.34 1.26
C ILE A 32 -26.13 6.66 0.66
N VAL A 33 -25.47 7.78 0.95
CA VAL A 33 -25.96 9.12 0.60
C VAL A 33 -25.36 9.62 -0.72
N GLY A 34 -24.18 9.13 -1.10
CA GLY A 34 -23.45 9.60 -2.27
C GLY A 34 -24.03 9.14 -3.60
N ASP A 35 -23.74 9.91 -4.66
CA ASP A 35 -23.97 9.45 -6.03
C ASP A 35 -23.15 8.21 -6.34
N ALA A 36 -23.72 7.25 -7.06
CA ALA A 36 -23.09 5.97 -7.33
C ALA A 36 -21.74 6.12 -8.05
N SER A 37 -21.61 7.06 -8.99
CA SER A 37 -20.37 7.30 -9.73
C SER A 37 -19.25 7.79 -8.79
N ASP A 38 -19.55 8.75 -7.93
CA ASP A 38 -18.60 9.30 -6.98
C ASP A 38 -18.16 8.27 -5.95
N VAL A 39 -19.10 7.50 -5.43
CA VAL A 39 -18.85 6.43 -4.46
C VAL A 39 -17.95 5.35 -5.03
N TRP A 40 -18.27 4.80 -6.22
CA TRP A 40 -17.50 3.71 -6.80
C TRP A 40 -16.12 4.15 -7.30
N ARG A 41 -15.97 5.37 -7.80
CA ARG A 41 -14.66 5.95 -8.16
C ARG A 41 -13.80 6.18 -6.93
N ALA A 42 -14.35 6.74 -5.86
CA ALA A 42 -13.65 6.89 -4.59
C ALA A 42 -13.29 5.52 -3.97
N PHE A 43 -14.19 4.54 -4.02
CA PHE A 43 -13.92 3.17 -3.62
C PHE A 43 -12.72 2.60 -4.39
N HIS A 44 -12.70 2.75 -5.71
CA HIS A 44 -11.65 2.23 -6.58
C HIS A 44 -10.26 2.80 -6.21
N VAL A 45 -10.17 4.13 -6.02
CA VAL A 45 -8.93 4.79 -5.60
C VAL A 45 -8.42 4.20 -4.28
N ASN A 46 -9.29 4.07 -3.28
CA ASN A 46 -8.92 3.59 -1.96
C ASN A 46 -8.62 2.09 -1.95
N PHE A 47 -9.35 1.29 -2.72
CA PHE A 47 -9.02 -0.12 -2.97
C PHE A 47 -7.59 -0.26 -3.50
N LEU A 48 -7.23 0.49 -4.55
CA LEU A 48 -5.88 0.48 -5.13
C LEU A 48 -4.83 0.93 -4.11
N TYR A 49 -5.09 2.00 -3.37
CA TYR A 49 -4.13 2.54 -2.41
C TYR A 49 -3.84 1.56 -1.26
N PHE A 50 -4.85 1.12 -0.53
CA PHE A 50 -4.66 0.24 0.63
C PHE A 50 -4.25 -1.19 0.23
N GLY A 51 -4.72 -1.69 -0.91
CA GLY A 51 -4.32 -2.98 -1.46
C GLY A 51 -2.82 -3.01 -1.78
N MET A 52 -2.33 -2.00 -2.49
CA MET A 52 -0.92 -1.91 -2.85
C MET A 52 -0.01 -1.65 -1.66
N LEU A 53 -0.42 -0.78 -0.74
CA LEU A 53 0.33 -0.50 0.49
C LEU A 53 0.54 -1.78 1.30
N SER A 54 -0.50 -2.58 1.47
CA SER A 54 -0.43 -3.82 2.26
C SER A 54 0.43 -4.90 1.58
N GLN A 55 0.28 -5.06 0.27
CA GLN A 55 1.11 -6.00 -0.48
C GLN A 55 2.56 -5.51 -0.58
N GLY A 56 2.78 -4.20 -0.70
CA GLY A 56 4.10 -3.58 -0.65
C GLY A 56 4.80 -3.77 0.69
N ALA A 57 4.06 -3.72 1.81
CA ALA A 57 4.59 -4.05 3.12
C ALA A 57 5.02 -5.52 3.22
N LEU A 58 4.24 -6.46 2.64
CA LEU A 58 4.67 -7.85 2.54
C LEU A 58 5.93 -8.00 1.69
N CYS A 59 6.02 -7.29 0.57
CA CYS A 59 7.21 -7.26 -0.26
C CYS A 59 8.44 -6.75 0.50
N LEU A 60 8.28 -5.75 1.37
CA LEU A 60 9.36 -5.33 2.28
C LEU A 60 9.80 -6.48 3.18
N ALA A 61 8.86 -7.20 3.82
CA ALA A 61 9.18 -8.35 4.65
C ALA A 61 9.95 -9.43 3.87
N CYS A 62 9.54 -9.69 2.62
CA CYS A 62 10.22 -10.62 1.71
C CYS A 62 11.63 -10.13 1.35
N ALA A 63 11.79 -8.87 0.97
CA ALA A 63 13.09 -8.28 0.64
C ALA A 63 14.07 -8.38 1.81
N LEU A 64 13.61 -8.10 3.04
CA LEU A 64 14.43 -8.25 4.26
C LEU A 64 14.88 -9.68 4.50
N VAL A 65 14.09 -10.69 4.12
CA VAL A 65 14.47 -12.11 4.19
C VAL A 65 15.48 -12.47 3.09
N ILE A 66 15.28 -11.99 1.87
CA ILE A 66 16.17 -12.25 0.72
C ILE A 66 17.58 -11.73 1.01
N ILE A 67 17.70 -10.49 1.49
CA ILE A 67 19.00 -9.88 1.80
C ILE A 67 19.60 -10.36 3.13
N GLY A 68 18.89 -11.19 3.89
CA GLY A 68 19.34 -11.68 5.19
C GLY A 68 19.49 -10.60 6.25
N ALA A 69 18.63 -9.58 6.26
CA ALA A 69 18.68 -8.42 7.14
C ALA A 69 18.51 -8.83 8.62
N ARG A 70 19.62 -8.98 9.34
CA ARG A 70 19.62 -9.41 10.77
C ARG A 70 19.03 -8.36 11.71
N TRP A 71 19.05 -7.08 11.32
CA TRP A 71 18.53 -5.95 12.10
C TRP A 71 17.00 -5.85 12.09
N ALA A 72 16.36 -6.45 11.08
CA ALA A 72 14.99 -6.15 10.70
C ALA A 72 13.91 -6.97 11.44
N GLY A 73 14.26 -7.80 12.44
CA GLY A 73 13.30 -8.71 13.09
C GLY A 73 11.96 -8.06 13.47
N PRO A 74 11.93 -7.04 14.35
CA PRO A 74 10.68 -6.37 14.74
C PRO A 74 10.03 -5.60 13.60
N VAL A 75 10.82 -4.94 12.75
CA VAL A 75 10.34 -4.20 11.57
C VAL A 75 9.63 -5.13 10.60
N ARG A 76 10.17 -6.33 10.37
CA ARG A 76 9.55 -7.34 9.50
C ARG A 76 8.16 -7.73 10.02
N HIS A 77 8.00 -7.95 11.32
CA HIS A 77 6.70 -8.34 11.88
C HIS A 77 5.65 -7.21 11.80
N VAL A 78 6.08 -5.96 11.89
CA VAL A 78 5.19 -4.82 11.63
C VAL A 78 4.74 -4.82 10.16
N ALA A 79 5.65 -5.01 9.22
CA ALA A 79 5.33 -5.11 7.80
C ALA A 79 4.39 -6.29 7.49
N GLU A 80 4.63 -7.46 8.09
CA GLU A 80 3.77 -8.63 8.00
C GLU A 80 2.37 -8.38 8.58
N SER A 81 2.26 -7.59 9.64
CA SER A 81 0.97 -7.24 10.24
C SER A 81 0.13 -6.31 9.34
N LEU A 82 0.78 -5.41 8.60
CA LEU A 82 0.11 -4.59 7.58
C LEU A 82 -0.41 -5.43 6.41
N ALA A 83 0.26 -6.55 6.10
CA ALA A 83 -0.18 -7.49 5.07
C ALA A 83 -1.49 -8.25 5.45
N GLY A 84 -1.94 -8.16 6.69
CA GLY A 84 -3.26 -8.68 7.11
C GLY A 84 -4.44 -8.11 6.32
N TRP A 85 -4.27 -6.97 5.64
CA TRP A 85 -5.28 -6.37 4.76
C TRP A 85 -5.39 -7.06 3.38
N VAL A 86 -4.38 -7.78 2.92
CA VAL A 86 -4.36 -8.39 1.58
C VAL A 86 -5.58 -9.27 1.28
N PRO A 87 -6.00 -10.19 2.17
CA PRO A 87 -7.22 -10.98 1.95
C PRO A 87 -8.49 -10.13 1.85
N ILE A 88 -8.57 -9.05 2.63
CA ILE A 88 -9.69 -8.11 2.58
C ILE A 88 -9.71 -7.37 1.25
N SER A 89 -8.53 -6.93 0.78
CA SER A 89 -8.39 -6.28 -0.52
C SER A 89 -8.87 -7.18 -1.66
N PHE A 90 -8.59 -8.48 -1.61
CA PHE A 90 -9.10 -9.43 -2.60
C PHE A 90 -10.64 -9.51 -2.60
N VAL A 91 -11.26 -9.58 -1.42
CA VAL A 91 -12.74 -9.58 -1.32
C VAL A 91 -13.32 -8.25 -1.83
N LEU A 92 -12.69 -7.13 -1.48
CA LEU A 92 -13.09 -5.80 -1.97
C LEU A 92 -12.97 -5.69 -3.49
N PHE A 93 -11.96 -6.31 -4.10
CA PHE A 93 -11.85 -6.41 -5.55
C PHE A 93 -13.05 -7.17 -6.16
N LEU A 94 -13.32 -8.38 -5.65
CA LEU A 94 -14.40 -9.20 -6.20
C LEU A 94 -15.76 -8.49 -6.15
N VAL A 95 -16.05 -7.84 -5.04
CA VAL A 95 -17.33 -7.11 -4.85
C VAL A 95 -17.31 -5.78 -5.60
N GLY A 96 -16.31 -4.95 -5.35
CA GLY A 96 -16.27 -3.56 -5.81
C GLY A 96 -16.06 -3.44 -7.32
N ASN A 97 -15.16 -4.25 -7.89
CA ASN A 97 -14.91 -4.21 -9.32
C ASN A 97 -16.10 -4.76 -10.13
N PHE A 98 -16.80 -5.76 -9.60
CA PHE A 98 -18.00 -6.29 -10.24
C PHE A 98 -19.20 -5.33 -10.14
N LEU A 99 -19.50 -4.82 -8.96
CA LEU A 99 -20.64 -3.92 -8.73
C LEU A 99 -20.38 -2.51 -9.26
N GLY A 100 -19.15 -2.02 -9.16
CA GLY A 100 -18.76 -0.67 -9.59
C GLY A 100 -18.35 -0.55 -11.05
N ARG A 101 -18.34 -1.64 -11.84
CA ARG A 101 -17.82 -1.66 -13.21
C ARG A 101 -18.35 -0.56 -14.13
N GLU A 102 -19.68 -0.29 -14.05
CA GLU A 102 -20.33 0.73 -14.87
C GLU A 102 -19.89 2.17 -14.55
N HIS A 103 -19.31 2.38 -13.38
CA HIS A 103 -18.84 3.67 -12.90
C HIS A 103 -17.31 3.83 -12.96
N ILE A 104 -16.58 2.71 -12.94
CA ILE A 104 -15.12 2.68 -12.97
C ILE A 104 -14.62 2.56 -14.40
N HIS A 105 -15.13 1.60 -15.17
CA HIS A 105 -14.64 1.27 -16.51
C HIS A 105 -15.45 1.93 -17.63
N THR A 106 -16.04 3.09 -17.36
CA THR A 106 -16.94 3.83 -18.26
C THR A 106 -16.36 4.06 -19.66
N ASN A 107 -15.03 4.24 -19.77
CA ASN A 107 -14.39 4.67 -21.00
C ASN A 107 -14.19 3.54 -22.02
N TRP A 108 -14.42 2.27 -21.66
CA TRP A 108 -14.23 1.14 -22.55
C TRP A 108 -15.22 -0.03 -22.36
N LEU A 109 -15.98 -0.04 -21.26
CA LEU A 109 -16.87 -1.15 -20.92
C LEU A 109 -17.91 -1.46 -22.01
N HIS A 110 -18.43 -0.42 -22.68
CA HIS A 110 -19.44 -0.52 -23.74
C HIS A 110 -18.85 -0.43 -25.16
N GLY A 111 -17.51 -0.40 -25.28
CA GLY A 111 -16.83 -0.37 -26.57
C GLY A 111 -15.36 0.00 -26.41
N ALA A 112 -14.50 -0.98 -26.55
CA ALA A 112 -13.07 -0.78 -26.53
C ALA A 112 -12.59 -0.08 -27.82
N PRO A 113 -11.51 0.74 -27.79
CA PRO A 113 -10.88 1.27 -28.99
C PRO A 113 -10.42 0.16 -29.94
N TYR A 114 -10.47 0.45 -31.24
CA TYR A 114 -10.03 -0.46 -32.28
C TYR A 114 -8.64 -1.05 -32.02
N GLY A 115 -8.52 -2.35 -32.11
CA GLY A 115 -7.29 -3.11 -31.86
C GLY A 115 -7.00 -3.40 -30.39
N LYS A 116 -7.85 -2.94 -29.43
CA LYS A 116 -7.72 -3.23 -28.00
C LYS A 116 -8.87 -4.09 -27.45
N GLU A 117 -9.79 -4.55 -28.29
CA GLU A 117 -10.99 -5.27 -27.89
C GLU A 117 -10.68 -6.55 -27.10
N GLY A 118 -9.63 -7.27 -27.49
CA GLY A 118 -9.21 -8.50 -26.79
C GLY A 118 -8.52 -8.24 -25.46
N TRP A 119 -7.94 -7.04 -25.27
CA TRP A 119 -7.33 -6.64 -24.00
C TRP A 119 -8.35 -5.98 -23.07
N LEU A 120 -9.15 -5.05 -23.56
CA LEU A 120 -10.17 -4.31 -22.82
C LEU A 120 -11.51 -5.06 -22.89
N ASP A 121 -11.52 -6.30 -22.40
CA ASP A 121 -12.70 -7.10 -22.13
C ASP A 121 -12.89 -7.27 -20.62
N PHE A 122 -14.09 -6.96 -20.13
CA PHE A 122 -14.35 -6.97 -18.68
C PHE A 122 -14.14 -8.36 -18.07
N THR A 123 -14.53 -9.42 -18.78
CA THR A 123 -14.38 -10.79 -18.28
C THR A 123 -12.90 -11.13 -18.14
N ARG A 124 -12.11 -10.79 -19.16
CA ARG A 124 -10.65 -10.98 -19.12
C ARG A 124 -10.02 -10.19 -17.96
N VAL A 125 -10.32 -8.89 -17.83
CA VAL A 125 -9.81 -8.03 -16.75
C VAL A 125 -10.17 -8.61 -15.38
N TYR A 126 -11.45 -8.90 -15.17
CA TYR A 126 -11.95 -9.40 -13.90
C TYR A 126 -11.33 -10.74 -13.48
N VAL A 127 -11.22 -11.68 -14.45
CA VAL A 127 -10.65 -13.00 -14.19
C VAL A 127 -9.14 -12.94 -13.99
N THR A 128 -8.43 -12.16 -14.82
CA THR A 128 -6.96 -12.04 -14.72
C THR A 128 -6.54 -11.37 -13.41
N ASP A 129 -7.11 -10.20 -13.10
CA ASP A 129 -6.77 -9.48 -11.88
C ASP A 129 -7.24 -10.25 -10.65
N GLY A 130 -8.43 -10.87 -10.72
CA GLY A 130 -8.94 -11.74 -9.67
C GLY A 130 -8.01 -12.91 -9.39
N ALA A 131 -7.49 -13.58 -10.42
CA ALA A 131 -6.53 -14.67 -10.28
C ALA A 131 -5.21 -14.19 -9.67
N MET A 132 -4.68 -13.04 -10.11
CA MET A 132 -3.44 -12.47 -9.56
C MET A 132 -3.60 -12.10 -8.08
N LEU A 133 -4.71 -11.48 -7.70
CA LEU A 133 -5.01 -11.14 -6.30
C LEU A 133 -5.28 -12.38 -5.46
N ALA A 134 -5.92 -13.42 -6.00
CA ALA A 134 -6.13 -14.69 -5.32
C ALA A 134 -4.81 -15.39 -5.03
N ILE A 135 -3.91 -15.48 -6.01
CA ILE A 135 -2.56 -16.05 -5.86
C ILE A 135 -1.77 -15.25 -4.83
N GLY A 136 -1.77 -13.91 -4.93
CA GLY A 136 -1.12 -13.02 -3.97
C GLY A 136 -1.66 -13.22 -2.54
N THR A 137 -2.98 -13.35 -2.40
CA THR A 137 -3.64 -13.62 -1.11
C THR A 137 -3.24 -14.98 -0.53
N LEU A 138 -3.27 -16.03 -1.35
CA LEU A 138 -2.88 -17.37 -0.91
C LEU A 138 -1.41 -17.40 -0.45
N LEU A 139 -0.52 -16.81 -1.22
CA LEU A 139 0.90 -16.71 -0.85
C LEU A 139 1.11 -15.88 0.42
N THR A 140 0.34 -14.80 0.59
CA THR A 140 0.34 -14.00 1.82
C THR A 140 -0.06 -14.84 3.04
N LEU A 141 -1.14 -15.60 2.95
CA LEU A 141 -1.61 -16.47 4.05
C LEU A 141 -0.57 -17.55 4.37
N VAL A 142 0.04 -18.17 3.36
CA VAL A 142 1.11 -19.17 3.54
C VAL A 142 2.34 -18.52 4.19
N TRP A 143 2.71 -17.31 3.76
CA TRP A 143 3.80 -16.55 4.37
C TRP A 143 3.53 -16.25 5.84
N LEU A 144 2.38 -15.65 6.16
CA LEU A 144 2.02 -15.28 7.52
C LEU A 144 1.99 -16.49 8.45
N ARG A 145 1.37 -17.60 8.00
CA ARG A 145 1.39 -18.85 8.75
C ARG A 145 2.82 -19.33 9.00
N THR A 146 3.68 -19.30 7.99
CA THR A 146 5.06 -19.78 8.10
C THR A 146 5.89 -18.89 9.03
N SER A 147 5.72 -17.57 8.93
CA SER A 147 6.49 -16.58 9.71
C SER A 147 6.10 -16.58 11.19
N PHE A 148 4.80 -16.63 11.48
CA PHE A 148 4.30 -16.55 12.86
C PHE A 148 4.30 -17.91 13.60
N ARG A 149 4.28 -19.04 12.89
CA ARG A 149 4.23 -20.38 13.52
C ARG A 149 5.24 -20.56 14.67
N PRO A 150 6.55 -20.20 14.53
CA PRO A 150 7.51 -20.40 15.62
C PRO A 150 7.25 -19.54 16.86
N ALA A 151 6.45 -18.48 16.75
CA ALA A 151 6.11 -17.58 17.85
C ALA A 151 4.82 -17.99 18.59
N LEU A 152 4.11 -19.00 18.09
CA LEU A 152 2.79 -19.41 18.62
C LEU A 152 2.87 -20.53 19.66
N GLU A 153 4.06 -21.07 19.94
CA GLU A 153 4.21 -22.09 20.98
C GLU A 153 3.75 -21.54 22.34
N GLY A 154 2.94 -22.31 23.03
CA GLY A 154 2.32 -21.91 24.30
C GLY A 154 1.32 -20.73 24.19
N ALA A 155 1.15 -20.11 23.02
CA ALA A 155 0.17 -19.05 22.82
C ALA A 155 -1.27 -19.59 22.83
N ALA A 156 -1.47 -20.83 22.39
CA ALA A 156 -2.77 -21.50 22.42
C ALA A 156 -3.31 -21.67 23.86
N GLU A 157 -2.43 -21.89 24.83
CA GLU A 157 -2.80 -21.99 26.25
C GLU A 157 -3.13 -20.64 26.87
N ARG A 158 -2.53 -19.56 26.33
CA ARG A 158 -2.66 -18.20 26.84
C ARG A 158 -3.76 -17.39 26.17
N SER A 159 -4.27 -17.82 25.02
CA SER A 159 -5.30 -17.11 24.25
C SER A 159 -6.60 -17.93 24.18
N THR A 160 -7.65 -17.44 24.84
CA THR A 160 -8.98 -18.03 24.73
C THR A 160 -9.67 -17.77 23.40
N ARG A 161 -9.36 -16.64 22.74
CA ARG A 161 -10.07 -16.18 21.53
C ARG A 161 -9.56 -16.83 20.24
N ALA A 162 -8.27 -17.09 20.12
CA ALA A 162 -7.63 -17.66 18.94
C ALA A 162 -7.14 -19.09 19.15
N LYS A 163 -7.57 -19.76 20.23
CA LYS A 163 -7.10 -21.08 20.63
C LYS A 163 -7.18 -22.12 19.50
N GLY A 164 -8.32 -22.20 18.81
CA GLY A 164 -8.52 -23.14 17.72
C GLY A 164 -7.58 -22.91 16.55
N LEU A 165 -7.37 -21.65 16.16
CA LEU A 165 -6.43 -21.27 15.11
C LEU A 165 -5.00 -21.64 15.49
N PHE A 166 -4.56 -21.28 16.69
CA PHE A 166 -3.20 -21.57 17.15
C PHE A 166 -2.96 -23.08 17.28
N THR A 167 -3.91 -23.84 17.82
CA THR A 167 -3.81 -25.28 17.88
C THR A 167 -3.68 -25.93 16.52
N SER A 168 -4.43 -25.43 15.51
CA SER A 168 -4.32 -25.93 14.14
C SER A 168 -2.98 -25.56 13.48
N TRP A 169 -2.45 -24.36 13.77
CA TRP A 169 -1.19 -23.90 13.20
C TRP A 169 0.03 -24.54 13.87
N THR A 170 -0.06 -24.92 15.14
CA THR A 170 1.00 -25.61 15.90
C THR A 170 0.87 -27.13 15.92
N ALA A 171 -0.11 -27.69 15.20
CA ALA A 171 -0.24 -29.13 15.06
C ALA A 171 1.09 -29.77 14.58
N ASN A 172 1.45 -30.93 15.17
CA ASN A 172 2.71 -31.63 14.89
C ASN A 172 3.97 -30.79 15.16
N TRP A 173 3.99 -30.09 16.30
CA TRP A 173 5.16 -29.33 16.76
C TRP A 173 6.36 -30.24 16.97
N LYS A 174 7.52 -29.83 16.40
CA LYS A 174 8.76 -30.62 16.43
C LYS A 174 9.84 -30.06 17.37
N GLY A 175 9.51 -29.02 18.12
CA GLY A 175 10.44 -28.29 18.98
C GLY A 175 10.94 -26.98 18.33
N ASP A 176 11.24 -25.98 19.16
CA ASP A 176 11.49 -24.60 18.79
C ASP A 176 12.57 -24.42 17.74
N ALA A 177 13.72 -25.06 17.94
CA ALA A 177 14.86 -24.94 17.04
C ALA A 177 14.56 -25.54 15.66
N GLN A 178 13.82 -26.66 15.61
CA GLN A 178 13.46 -27.30 14.34
C GLN A 178 12.40 -26.47 13.60
N GLU A 179 11.37 -25.99 14.29
CA GLU A 179 10.32 -25.15 13.70
C GLU A 179 10.88 -23.80 13.20
N TRP A 180 11.76 -23.17 13.98
CA TRP A 180 12.46 -21.97 13.55
C TRP A 180 13.26 -22.18 12.26
N ASN A 181 14.11 -23.23 12.24
CA ASN A 181 14.93 -23.53 11.08
C ASN A 181 14.08 -23.90 9.85
N ALA A 182 13.02 -24.66 10.02
CA ALA A 182 12.08 -25.01 8.96
C ALA A 182 11.35 -23.76 8.41
N SER A 183 10.90 -22.87 9.30
CA SER A 183 10.30 -21.58 8.93
C SER A 183 11.27 -20.74 8.11
N GLN A 184 12.50 -20.52 8.59
CA GLN A 184 13.48 -19.71 7.87
C GLN A 184 13.83 -20.28 6.47
N LYS A 185 13.93 -21.60 6.34
CA LYS A 185 14.15 -22.24 5.02
C LYS A 185 12.97 -22.00 4.07
N ARG A 186 11.73 -22.16 4.55
CA ARG A 186 10.52 -21.92 3.73
C ARG A 186 10.37 -20.46 3.35
N LEU A 187 10.61 -19.51 4.26
CA LEU A 187 10.53 -18.08 3.98
C LEU A 187 11.55 -17.65 2.91
N LYS A 188 12.76 -18.21 2.91
CA LYS A 188 13.76 -17.94 1.86
C LYS A 188 13.33 -18.39 0.47
N VAL A 189 12.50 -19.43 0.38
CA VAL A 189 11.94 -19.91 -0.89
C VAL A 189 10.71 -19.08 -1.30
N LEU A 190 9.84 -18.77 -0.33
CA LEU A 190 8.61 -18.00 -0.59
C LEU A 190 8.89 -16.54 -0.95
N ALA A 191 9.91 -15.93 -0.35
CA ALA A 191 10.20 -14.51 -0.53
C ALA A 191 10.39 -14.10 -2.00
N PRO A 192 11.28 -14.71 -2.80
CA PRO A 192 11.40 -14.36 -4.21
C PRO A 192 10.14 -14.65 -5.03
N ILE A 193 9.42 -15.74 -4.72
CA ILE A 193 8.16 -16.07 -5.39
C ILE A 193 7.13 -14.96 -5.18
N ILE A 194 6.94 -14.49 -3.93
CA ILE A 194 6.02 -13.41 -3.59
C ILE A 194 6.43 -12.11 -4.28
N CYS A 195 7.73 -11.78 -4.29
CA CYS A 195 8.22 -10.57 -4.98
C CYS A 195 7.95 -10.63 -6.49
N LEU A 196 8.13 -11.78 -7.13
CA LEU A 196 7.84 -11.96 -8.55
C LEU A 196 6.33 -11.86 -8.82
N VAL A 197 5.49 -12.53 -8.03
CA VAL A 197 4.03 -12.43 -8.15
C VAL A 197 3.55 -11.00 -7.91
N TYR A 198 4.14 -10.28 -6.96
CA TYR A 198 3.87 -8.87 -6.76
C TYR A 198 4.24 -8.05 -8.00
N ALA A 199 5.45 -8.24 -8.53
CA ALA A 199 5.93 -7.47 -9.67
C ALA A 199 5.05 -7.68 -10.92
N PHE A 200 4.77 -8.91 -11.27
CA PHE A 200 3.94 -9.21 -12.44
C PHE A 200 2.46 -8.91 -12.18
N GLY A 201 1.89 -9.35 -11.06
CA GLY A 201 0.48 -9.18 -10.75
C GLY A 201 0.08 -7.72 -10.66
N TYR A 202 0.85 -6.89 -9.95
CA TYR A 202 0.55 -5.46 -9.85
C TYR A 202 0.91 -4.66 -11.11
N THR A 203 1.73 -5.19 -12.00
CA THR A 203 1.88 -4.64 -13.36
C THR A 203 0.59 -4.83 -14.16
N PHE A 204 -0.02 -6.03 -14.13
CA PHE A 204 -1.32 -6.26 -14.76
C PHE A 204 -2.40 -5.39 -14.14
N ILE A 205 -2.50 -5.35 -12.82
CA ILE A 205 -3.44 -4.47 -12.11
C ILE A 205 -3.24 -2.99 -12.49
N ALA A 206 -2.00 -2.52 -12.65
CA ALA A 206 -1.73 -1.16 -13.10
C ALA A 206 -2.28 -0.90 -14.51
N PHE A 207 -2.11 -1.86 -15.42
CA PHE A 207 -2.60 -1.73 -16.78
C PHE A 207 -4.13 -1.84 -16.85
N ASP A 208 -4.71 -2.77 -16.12
CA ASP A 208 -6.13 -3.09 -16.21
C ASP A 208 -7.00 -2.17 -15.34
N GLN A 209 -6.52 -1.73 -14.18
CA GLN A 209 -7.31 -0.94 -13.23
C GLN A 209 -7.01 0.56 -13.28
N VAL A 210 -5.91 0.99 -13.91
CA VAL A 210 -5.53 2.41 -13.94
C VAL A 210 -5.25 2.89 -15.36
N MET A 211 -4.35 2.23 -16.10
CA MET A 211 -4.01 2.66 -17.46
C MET A 211 -5.20 2.54 -18.41
N SER A 212 -6.02 1.50 -18.25
CA SER A 212 -7.24 1.28 -19.02
C SER A 212 -8.29 2.40 -18.89
N LEU A 213 -8.24 3.18 -17.80
CA LEU A 213 -9.15 4.32 -17.61
C LEU A 213 -8.91 5.43 -18.65
N ASN A 214 -7.75 5.44 -19.30
CA ASN A 214 -7.49 6.21 -20.52
C ASN A 214 -7.11 5.24 -21.65
N PRO A 215 -8.09 4.65 -22.35
CA PRO A 215 -7.87 3.50 -23.22
C PRO A 215 -7.04 3.80 -24.47
N THR A 216 -6.84 5.05 -24.82
CA THR A 216 -5.96 5.47 -25.91
C THR A 216 -4.48 5.54 -25.51
N TRP A 217 -4.22 5.73 -24.21
CA TRP A 217 -2.88 5.89 -23.66
C TRP A 217 -2.24 4.54 -23.27
N PHE A 218 -0.92 4.45 -23.38
CA PHE A 218 -0.13 3.34 -22.86
C PHE A 218 1.30 3.76 -22.49
N SER A 219 1.89 3.08 -21.52
CA SER A 219 3.31 3.22 -21.14
C SER A 219 3.83 1.92 -20.53
N ASN A 220 4.90 1.36 -21.10
CA ASN A 220 5.50 0.12 -20.61
C ASN A 220 6.12 0.27 -19.21
N ILE A 221 6.56 1.48 -18.82
CA ILE A 221 7.16 1.77 -17.53
C ILE A 221 6.08 1.94 -16.45
N PHE A 222 4.83 2.19 -16.84
CA PHE A 222 3.75 2.50 -15.91
C PHE A 222 3.51 1.43 -14.85
N GLY A 223 3.60 0.15 -15.22
CA GLY A 223 3.49 -0.95 -14.26
C GLY A 223 4.55 -0.87 -13.16
N TRP A 224 5.80 -0.61 -13.53
CA TRP A 224 6.91 -0.45 -12.56
C TRP A 224 6.73 0.79 -11.68
N TYR A 225 6.34 1.90 -12.25
CA TYR A 225 6.02 3.13 -11.52
C TYR A 225 4.93 2.88 -10.47
N PHE A 226 3.85 2.23 -10.87
CA PHE A 226 2.71 1.95 -10.02
C PHE A 226 3.05 1.00 -8.87
N LEU A 227 3.66 -0.15 -9.16
CA LEU A 227 4.04 -1.12 -8.13
C LEU A 227 5.10 -0.58 -7.16
N TRP A 228 6.02 0.26 -7.67
CA TRP A 228 7.05 0.87 -6.83
C TRP A 228 6.47 1.86 -5.83
N GLY A 229 5.46 2.62 -6.24
CA GLY A 229 4.69 3.48 -5.33
C GLY A 229 4.03 2.68 -4.20
N GLY A 230 3.49 1.50 -4.50
CA GLY A 230 2.96 0.58 -3.49
C GLY A 230 4.02 0.05 -2.54
N PHE A 231 5.18 -0.36 -3.06
CA PHE A 231 6.30 -0.83 -2.24
C PHE A 231 6.81 0.27 -1.29
N LEU A 232 7.00 1.48 -1.81
CA LEU A 232 7.43 2.63 -1.00
C LEU A 232 6.38 3.04 0.04
N SER A 233 5.09 2.98 -0.30
CA SER A 233 4.00 3.18 0.65
C SER A 233 4.02 2.13 1.78
N GLY A 234 4.31 0.88 1.46
CA GLY A 234 4.47 -0.20 2.45
C GLY A 234 5.64 0.06 3.41
N ILE A 235 6.77 0.58 2.91
CA ILE A 235 7.93 0.97 3.72
C ILE A 235 7.56 2.17 4.63
N ALA A 236 6.91 3.20 4.07
CA ALA A 236 6.50 4.38 4.82
C ALA A 236 5.48 4.01 5.93
N ALA A 237 4.49 3.16 5.62
CA ALA A 237 3.54 2.67 6.60
C ALA A 237 4.23 1.87 7.72
N THR A 238 5.17 0.99 7.36
CA THR A 238 5.96 0.23 8.33
C THR A 238 6.77 1.17 9.23
N ALA A 239 7.42 2.18 8.66
CA ALA A 239 8.19 3.17 9.42
C ALA A 239 7.31 3.98 10.37
N LEU A 240 6.15 4.47 9.89
CA LEU A 240 5.19 5.21 10.71
C LEU A 240 4.70 4.37 11.89
N VAL A 241 4.30 3.12 11.64
CA VAL A 241 3.82 2.21 12.69
C VAL A 241 4.94 1.88 13.67
N CYS A 242 6.18 1.65 13.22
CA CYS A 242 7.32 1.46 14.11
C CYS A 242 7.55 2.67 15.04
N VAL A 243 7.48 3.89 14.50
CA VAL A 243 7.60 5.13 15.30
C VAL A 243 6.45 5.25 16.31
N LEU A 244 5.22 4.97 15.91
CA LEU A 244 4.06 5.02 16.80
C LEU A 244 4.15 3.95 17.91
N LEU A 245 4.52 2.73 17.59
CA LEU A 245 4.70 1.66 18.58
C LEU A 245 5.82 1.99 19.55
N ARG A 246 6.93 2.55 19.07
CA ARG A 246 8.01 3.03 19.93
C ARG A 246 7.53 4.08 20.94
N ALA A 247 6.64 4.98 20.51
CA ALA A 247 6.14 6.07 21.34
C ALA A 247 5.04 5.64 22.34
N THR A 248 4.22 4.64 21.95
CA THR A 248 2.99 4.31 22.70
C THR A 248 3.04 2.97 23.43
N SER A 249 3.99 2.11 23.11
CA SER A 249 4.00 0.73 23.59
C SER A 249 5.27 0.41 24.35
N PRO A 250 5.19 0.05 25.66
CA PRO A 250 6.36 -0.28 26.48
C PRO A 250 7.18 -1.43 25.85
N GLY A 251 8.51 -1.31 25.89
CA GLY A 251 9.44 -2.30 25.34
C GLY A 251 9.73 -2.16 23.85
N TRP A 252 8.94 -1.39 23.09
CA TRP A 252 9.21 -1.13 21.68
C TRP A 252 10.32 -0.10 21.47
N ASP A 253 10.61 0.74 22.45
CA ASP A 253 11.73 1.68 22.46
C ASP A 253 13.08 0.96 22.41
N VAL A 254 13.18 -0.21 23.07
CA VAL A 254 14.36 -1.09 23.02
C VAL A 254 14.47 -1.83 21.68
N GLU A 255 13.34 -2.23 21.12
CA GLU A 255 13.30 -2.99 19.87
C GLU A 255 13.45 -2.11 18.63
N ILE A 256 12.80 -0.95 18.59
CA ILE A 256 12.94 0.01 17.49
C ILE A 256 14.00 1.05 17.85
N THR A 257 15.26 0.66 17.68
CA THR A 257 16.41 1.50 17.95
C THR A 257 16.53 2.65 16.93
N SER A 258 17.32 3.67 17.26
CA SER A 258 17.63 4.76 16.34
C SER A 258 18.32 4.29 15.04
N ASP A 259 19.08 3.19 15.10
CA ASP A 259 19.73 2.64 13.91
C ASP A 259 18.72 1.91 13.01
N ARG A 260 17.75 1.19 13.57
CA ARG A 260 16.65 0.60 12.78
C ARG A 260 15.78 1.67 12.12
N MET A 261 15.50 2.78 12.82
CA MET A 261 14.83 3.94 12.22
C MET A 261 15.65 4.57 11.11
N HIS A 262 16.96 4.71 11.32
CA HIS A 262 17.88 5.20 10.29
C HIS A 262 17.86 4.32 9.04
N ASP A 263 17.82 2.99 9.19
CA ASP A 263 17.75 2.06 8.08
C ASP A 263 16.43 2.20 7.30
N LEU A 264 15.29 2.30 7.99
CA LEU A 264 14.01 2.60 7.37
C LEU A 264 14.02 3.97 6.65
N GLY A 265 14.58 4.99 7.29
CA GLY A 265 14.72 6.31 6.70
C GLY A 265 15.62 6.34 5.45
N LYS A 266 16.68 5.51 5.40
CA LYS A 266 17.48 5.32 4.19
C LYS A 266 16.68 4.69 3.06
N MET A 267 15.83 3.70 3.37
CA MET A 267 14.99 3.04 2.37
C MET A 267 13.95 4.01 1.81
N ILE A 268 13.25 4.79 2.66
CA ILE A 268 12.31 5.82 2.20
C ILE A 268 13.02 6.83 1.30
N PHE A 269 14.17 7.34 1.73
CA PHE A 269 14.98 8.29 0.97
C PHE A 269 15.38 7.74 -0.40
N ALA A 270 16.05 6.58 -0.43
CA ALA A 270 16.59 5.99 -1.66
C ALA A 270 15.49 5.59 -2.65
N PHE A 271 14.41 5.01 -2.14
CA PHE A 271 13.33 4.52 -3.00
C PHE A 271 12.39 5.62 -3.47
N SER A 272 12.33 6.77 -2.78
CA SER A 272 11.67 7.96 -3.30
C SER A 272 12.39 8.53 -4.51
N ILE A 273 13.72 8.47 -4.55
CA ILE A 273 14.52 8.85 -5.72
C ILE A 273 14.21 7.92 -6.91
N PHE A 274 14.15 6.60 -6.66
CA PHE A 274 13.84 5.64 -7.71
C PHE A 274 12.39 5.79 -8.22
N TRP A 275 11.43 6.10 -7.35
CA TRP A 275 10.07 6.42 -7.77
C TRP A 275 10.03 7.66 -8.68
N MET A 276 10.75 8.71 -8.30
CA MET A 276 10.88 9.92 -9.13
C MET A 276 11.57 9.62 -10.47
N TYR A 277 12.60 8.77 -10.47
CA TYR A 277 13.24 8.33 -11.71
C TYR A 277 12.25 7.63 -12.65
N LEU A 278 11.42 6.72 -12.15
CA LEU A 278 10.40 6.04 -12.95
C LEU A 278 9.35 7.01 -13.49
N PHE A 279 8.92 7.99 -12.69
CA PHE A 279 8.04 9.05 -13.14
C PHE A 279 8.70 9.87 -14.25
N PHE A 280 9.91 10.34 -14.02
CA PHE A 280 10.63 11.18 -14.96
C PHE A 280 10.98 10.43 -16.26
N ALA A 281 11.32 9.16 -16.17
CA ALA A 281 11.64 8.34 -17.34
C ALA A 281 10.47 8.24 -18.33
N GLN A 282 9.24 8.03 -17.84
CA GLN A 282 8.08 8.04 -18.74
C GLN A 282 7.67 9.44 -19.18
N TYR A 283 7.83 10.44 -18.29
CA TYR A 283 7.57 11.84 -18.61
C TYR A 283 8.42 12.33 -19.78
N ILE A 284 9.75 12.15 -19.70
CA ILE A 284 10.69 12.68 -20.71
C ILE A 284 10.50 12.01 -22.08
N VAL A 285 10.19 10.72 -22.12
CA VAL A 285 9.94 10.01 -23.38
C VAL A 285 8.68 10.53 -24.06
N ILE A 286 7.59 10.70 -23.31
CA ILE A 286 6.32 11.20 -23.84
C ILE A 286 6.43 12.68 -24.21
N TRP A 287 7.12 13.48 -23.41
CA TRP A 287 7.35 14.89 -23.70
C TRP A 287 8.19 15.08 -24.97
N TYR A 288 9.27 14.32 -25.13
CA TYR A 288 10.14 14.39 -26.30
C TYR A 288 9.48 13.81 -27.55
N GLY A 289 8.75 12.70 -27.43
CA GLY A 289 8.00 12.06 -28.52
C GLY A 289 6.86 12.92 -29.05
N ASN A 290 6.23 13.67 -28.17
CA ASN A 290 5.14 14.62 -28.45
C ASN A 290 4.00 14.03 -29.31
N LEU A 291 3.66 12.76 -29.10
CA LEU A 291 2.55 12.12 -29.80
C LEU A 291 1.23 12.54 -29.14
N PRO A 292 0.24 13.05 -29.90
CA PRO A 292 -1.02 13.54 -29.32
C PRO A 292 -1.75 12.53 -28.43
N GLU A 293 -1.75 11.26 -28.81
CA GLU A 293 -2.37 10.16 -28.07
C GLU A 293 -1.67 9.87 -26.73
N GLU A 294 -0.38 10.14 -26.61
CA GLU A 294 0.39 9.90 -25.38
C GLU A 294 0.39 11.13 -24.45
N THR A 295 0.46 12.33 -25.03
CA THR A 295 0.56 13.57 -24.24
C THR A 295 -0.71 13.91 -23.47
N GLN A 296 -1.88 13.48 -23.93
CA GLN A 296 -3.17 13.73 -23.27
C GLN A 296 -3.19 13.28 -21.81
N PHE A 297 -2.54 12.17 -21.49
CA PHE A 297 -2.46 11.66 -20.12
C PHE A 297 -1.77 12.65 -19.17
N PHE A 298 -0.64 13.21 -19.60
CA PHE A 298 0.10 14.19 -18.80
C PHE A 298 -0.56 15.57 -18.84
N GLN A 299 -1.14 15.98 -19.95
CA GLN A 299 -1.89 17.24 -20.04
C GLN A 299 -3.05 17.28 -19.05
N ALA A 300 -3.81 16.19 -18.92
CA ALA A 300 -4.89 16.10 -17.95
C ALA A 300 -4.43 16.22 -16.48
N ARG A 301 -3.16 15.96 -16.18
CA ARG A 301 -2.58 15.94 -14.82
C ARG A 301 -1.67 17.12 -14.52
N LEU A 302 -0.91 17.57 -15.53
CA LEU A 302 0.09 18.63 -15.41
C LEU A 302 -0.32 19.92 -16.12
N GLY A 303 -1.49 19.93 -16.75
CA GLY A 303 -2.05 21.07 -17.46
C GLY A 303 -1.70 21.09 -18.95
N SER A 304 -2.46 21.86 -19.74
CA SER A 304 -2.30 21.97 -21.20
C SER A 304 -0.95 22.57 -21.61
N GLN A 305 -0.29 23.27 -20.72
CA GLN A 305 1.02 23.87 -20.95
C GLN A 305 2.20 22.89 -20.78
N PHE A 306 1.92 21.63 -20.47
CA PHE A 306 2.91 20.55 -20.36
C PHE A 306 3.89 20.51 -21.54
N LEU A 307 3.44 20.86 -22.75
CA LEU A 307 4.23 20.87 -23.99
C LEU A 307 4.80 22.25 -24.37
N GLN A 308 4.57 23.28 -23.58
CA GLN A 308 5.03 24.65 -23.90
C GLN A 308 6.30 24.98 -23.14
N ASP A 309 7.27 25.59 -23.85
CA ASP A 309 8.58 25.94 -23.29
C ASP A 309 8.55 26.95 -22.13
N ALA A 310 7.43 27.61 -21.92
CA ALA A 310 7.28 28.69 -20.93
C ALA A 310 6.21 28.38 -19.84
N TRP A 311 5.93 27.12 -19.55
CA TRP A 311 4.94 26.75 -18.55
C TRP A 311 5.20 27.35 -17.14
N TYR A 312 6.47 27.54 -16.80
CA TYR A 312 6.90 28.12 -15.51
C TYR A 312 6.70 29.63 -15.42
N SER A 313 6.41 30.31 -16.50
CA SER A 313 6.28 31.79 -16.54
C SER A 313 4.86 32.29 -16.24
N LYS A 314 3.86 31.40 -16.19
CA LYS A 314 2.45 31.78 -15.99
C LYS A 314 1.86 31.00 -14.82
N TRP A 315 1.60 31.68 -13.72
CA TRP A 315 0.95 31.08 -12.53
C TRP A 315 -0.47 30.55 -12.80
N GLU A 316 -1.14 31.06 -13.84
CA GLU A 316 -2.47 30.63 -14.29
C GLU A 316 -2.57 29.13 -14.59
N TYR A 317 -1.45 28.46 -14.91
CA TYR A 317 -1.46 27.02 -15.15
C TYR A 317 -1.82 26.22 -13.89
N LEU A 318 -1.57 26.78 -12.70
CA LEU A 318 -1.95 26.15 -11.43
C LEU A 318 -3.47 26.07 -11.22
N ASP A 319 -4.24 26.87 -11.95
CA ASP A 319 -5.69 26.86 -11.87
C ASP A 319 -6.34 25.82 -12.80
N GLN A 320 -5.53 25.17 -13.63
CA GLN A 320 -6.03 24.07 -14.45
C GLN A 320 -6.38 22.86 -13.57
N PRO A 321 -7.39 22.08 -13.97
CA PRO A 321 -7.79 20.88 -13.24
C PRO A 321 -6.62 19.95 -12.93
N TYR A 322 -6.59 19.40 -11.72
CA TYR A 322 -5.62 18.41 -11.25
C TYR A 322 -4.15 18.80 -11.13
N VAL A 323 -3.73 19.98 -11.60
CA VAL A 323 -2.32 20.43 -11.48
C VAL A 323 -1.92 20.54 -10.00
N LYS A 324 -2.75 21.19 -9.18
CA LYS A 324 -2.49 21.31 -7.72
C LYS A 324 -2.43 19.94 -7.03
N LEU A 325 -3.31 19.00 -7.42
CA LEU A 325 -3.31 17.63 -6.91
C LEU A 325 -2.00 16.91 -7.27
N SER A 326 -1.60 16.98 -8.53
CA SER A 326 -0.36 16.34 -9.02
C SER A 326 0.89 16.91 -8.35
N LEU A 327 0.95 18.22 -8.17
CA LEU A 327 2.07 18.88 -7.45
C LEU A 327 2.09 18.50 -5.97
N ALA A 328 0.93 18.46 -5.30
CA ALA A 328 0.85 18.04 -3.90
C ALA A 328 1.29 16.57 -3.73
N ALA A 329 0.87 15.69 -4.64
CA ALA A 329 1.33 14.31 -4.69
C ALA A 329 2.85 14.22 -4.87
N TRP A 330 3.40 14.96 -5.83
CA TRP A 330 4.84 15.00 -6.10
C TRP A 330 5.66 15.50 -4.88
N VAL A 331 5.18 16.55 -4.20
CA VAL A 331 5.80 17.05 -2.97
C VAL A 331 5.78 15.99 -1.87
N GLY A 332 4.67 15.28 -1.68
CA GLY A 332 4.53 14.24 -0.67
C GLY A 332 5.37 12.99 -0.97
N CYS A 333 5.35 12.53 -2.22
CA CYS A 333 6.00 11.27 -2.61
C CYS A 333 7.53 11.39 -2.73
N TRP A 334 8.05 12.55 -3.17
CA TRP A 334 9.47 12.70 -3.47
C TRP A 334 10.13 13.91 -2.80
N VAL A 335 9.60 15.12 -2.94
CA VAL A 335 10.30 16.33 -2.44
C VAL A 335 10.51 16.25 -0.93
N THR A 336 9.47 15.93 -0.18
CA THR A 336 9.54 15.83 1.28
C THR A 336 10.50 14.75 1.75
N PRO A 337 10.36 13.46 1.34
CA PRO A 337 11.29 12.43 1.79
C PRO A 337 12.73 12.69 1.32
N PHE A 338 12.93 13.21 0.12
CA PHE A 338 14.26 13.49 -0.41
C PHE A 338 14.97 14.58 0.43
N TRP A 339 14.36 15.77 0.55
CA TRP A 339 15.04 16.90 1.18
C TRP A 339 15.12 16.76 2.71
N VAL A 340 14.08 16.28 3.35
CA VAL A 340 14.05 16.16 4.81
C VAL A 340 14.94 15.00 5.29
N LEU A 341 14.93 13.87 4.58
CA LEU A 341 15.74 12.71 4.94
C LEU A 341 17.13 12.69 4.30
N LEU A 342 17.63 13.80 3.74
CA LEU A 342 18.99 13.86 3.19
C LEU A 342 20.05 13.64 4.29
N GLY A 343 19.87 14.28 5.43
CA GLY A 343 20.78 14.17 6.58
C GLY A 343 20.59 12.86 7.38
N GLN A 344 21.60 12.52 8.19
CA GLN A 344 21.54 11.35 9.06
C GLN A 344 20.63 11.57 10.28
N ARG A 345 20.69 12.77 10.90
CA ARG A 345 19.90 13.11 12.09
C ARG A 345 18.39 12.98 11.90
N PRO A 346 17.78 13.53 10.83
CA PRO A 346 16.35 13.37 10.58
C PRO A 346 15.88 11.93 10.55
N LYS A 347 16.67 11.01 9.94
CA LYS A 347 16.36 9.58 9.86
C LYS A 347 16.37 8.88 11.22
N LYS A 348 17.15 9.40 12.19
CA LYS A 348 17.27 8.86 13.57
C LYS A 348 16.28 9.48 14.55
N THR A 349 15.61 10.57 14.17
CA THR A 349 14.68 11.28 15.02
C THR A 349 13.25 10.78 14.79
N PRO A 350 12.59 10.13 15.78
CA PRO A 350 11.28 9.50 15.59
C PRO A 350 10.22 10.45 15.05
N ALA A 351 10.14 11.68 15.61
CA ALA A 351 9.16 12.67 15.19
C ALA A 351 9.33 13.06 13.70
N ILE A 352 10.57 13.31 13.27
CA ILE A 352 10.84 13.71 11.88
C ILE A 352 10.57 12.54 10.92
N LEU A 353 11.09 11.35 11.23
CA LEU A 353 10.86 10.17 10.40
C LEU A 353 9.36 9.83 10.29
N GLY A 354 8.65 9.87 11.43
CA GLY A 354 7.21 9.62 11.48
C GLY A 354 6.40 10.65 10.67
N SER A 355 6.74 11.95 10.79
CA SER A 355 6.08 13.00 10.01
C SER A 355 6.35 12.84 8.50
N VAL A 356 7.58 12.56 8.10
CA VAL A 356 7.91 12.32 6.68
C VAL A 356 7.18 11.08 6.16
N ALA A 357 7.14 10.01 6.93
CA ALA A 357 6.40 8.79 6.55
C ALA A 357 4.90 9.07 6.38
N ALA A 358 4.29 9.85 7.29
CA ALA A 358 2.89 10.24 7.19
C ALA A 358 2.61 11.12 5.96
N VAL A 359 3.48 12.11 5.70
CA VAL A 359 3.38 12.98 4.50
C VAL A 359 3.54 12.15 3.23
N SER A 360 4.48 11.20 3.19
CA SER A 360 4.65 10.31 2.04
C SER A 360 3.41 9.43 1.79
N LEU A 361 2.80 8.89 2.84
CA LEU A 361 1.56 8.12 2.74
C LEU A 361 0.41 8.98 2.17
N GLY A 362 0.26 10.21 2.69
CA GLY A 362 -0.69 11.17 2.13
C GLY A 362 -0.38 11.50 0.66
N GLY A 363 0.90 11.69 0.32
CA GLY A 363 1.36 11.91 -1.04
C GLY A 363 0.99 10.77 -1.99
N PHE A 364 1.19 9.52 -1.59
CA PHE A 364 0.81 8.35 -2.40
C PHE A 364 -0.70 8.18 -2.52
N TRP A 365 -1.48 8.57 -1.49
CA TRP A 365 -2.92 8.62 -1.61
C TRP A 365 -3.38 9.69 -2.64
N LEU A 366 -2.79 10.88 -2.58
CA LEU A 366 -3.04 11.94 -3.57
C LEU A 366 -2.61 11.51 -4.98
N GLU A 367 -1.49 10.81 -5.10
CA GLU A 367 -1.01 10.27 -6.37
C GLU A 367 -2.00 9.26 -6.95
N ARG A 368 -2.62 8.35 -6.15
CA ARG A 368 -3.67 7.46 -6.64
C ARG A 368 -4.90 8.22 -7.14
N ASN A 369 -5.28 9.31 -6.45
CA ASN A 369 -6.32 10.21 -6.93
C ASN A 369 -5.91 10.87 -8.27
N ALA A 370 -4.67 11.35 -8.40
CA ALA A 370 -4.16 11.94 -9.64
C ALA A 370 -4.06 10.93 -10.80
N LEU A 371 -3.94 9.64 -10.53
CA LEU A 371 -3.96 8.61 -11.58
C LEU A 371 -5.37 8.28 -12.07
N VAL A 372 -6.37 8.32 -11.22
CA VAL A 372 -7.74 7.84 -11.52
C VAL A 372 -8.66 8.98 -11.99
N TRP A 373 -8.82 10.03 -11.17
CA TRP A 373 -9.84 11.06 -11.39
C TRP A 373 -9.69 11.83 -12.71
N PRO A 374 -8.49 12.25 -13.15
CA PRO A 374 -8.36 12.98 -14.42
C PRO A 374 -8.82 12.20 -15.64
N SER A 375 -8.77 10.86 -15.58
CA SER A 375 -9.23 9.99 -16.66
C SER A 375 -10.75 9.79 -16.67
N LEU A 376 -11.40 9.92 -15.51
CA LEU A 376 -12.84 9.68 -15.35
C LEU A 376 -13.68 10.96 -15.32
N VAL A 377 -13.10 12.08 -14.84
CA VAL A 377 -13.76 13.39 -14.71
C VAL A 377 -12.79 14.49 -15.15
N PRO A 378 -12.50 14.64 -16.45
CA PRO A 378 -11.42 15.51 -16.94
C PRO A 378 -11.72 16.99 -16.82
N GLY A 379 -12.73 17.49 -16.32
CA GLY A 379 -13.04 18.95 -16.23
C GLY A 379 -13.11 19.49 -14.81
N ASP A 380 -13.21 18.64 -13.79
CA ASP A 380 -13.39 19.04 -12.41
C ASP A 380 -12.21 18.64 -11.53
N GLY A 381 -11.29 19.57 -11.36
CA GLY A 381 -10.08 19.37 -10.56
C GLY A 381 -10.30 19.16 -9.07
N LEU A 382 -11.50 19.31 -8.55
CA LEU A 382 -11.87 19.07 -7.16
C LEU A 382 -12.76 17.83 -6.97
N ALA A 383 -13.14 17.14 -8.05
CA ALA A 383 -13.98 15.93 -7.98
C ALA A 383 -13.46 14.87 -6.99
N TRP A 384 -12.15 14.78 -6.75
CA TRP A 384 -11.54 13.84 -5.81
C TRP A 384 -11.70 14.24 -4.33
N ALA A 385 -11.98 15.51 -4.03
CA ALA A 385 -11.95 16.09 -2.67
C ALA A 385 -13.33 16.38 -2.10
N GLY A 386 -14.41 15.92 -2.74
CA GLY A 386 -15.77 16.08 -2.25
C GLY A 386 -16.02 15.34 -0.93
N PRO A 387 -17.07 15.69 -0.19
CA PRO A 387 -17.36 15.08 1.12
C PRO A 387 -17.63 13.56 1.01
N ILE A 388 -18.18 13.09 -0.09
CA ILE A 388 -18.42 11.66 -0.34
C ILE A 388 -17.09 10.94 -0.53
N GLN A 389 -16.20 11.46 -1.36
CA GLN A 389 -14.89 10.90 -1.66
C GLN A 389 -14.01 10.80 -0.41
N ILE A 390 -13.99 11.87 0.38
CA ILE A 390 -13.26 11.91 1.66
C ILE A 390 -13.93 10.96 2.68
N GLY A 391 -15.26 10.90 2.73
CA GLY A 391 -15.98 9.96 3.59
C GLY A 391 -15.61 8.50 3.31
N VAL A 392 -15.60 8.10 2.04
CA VAL A 392 -15.18 6.76 1.61
C VAL A 392 -13.71 6.49 2.01
N ALA A 393 -12.82 7.46 1.79
CA ALA A 393 -11.40 7.33 2.17
C ALA A 393 -11.21 7.15 3.68
N LEU A 394 -11.95 7.89 4.50
CA LEU A 394 -11.95 7.75 5.95
C LEU A 394 -12.47 6.37 6.39
N GLY A 395 -13.51 5.84 5.72
CA GLY A 395 -14.01 4.50 5.95
C GLY A 395 -12.95 3.42 5.70
N PHE A 396 -12.24 3.50 4.59
CA PHE A 396 -11.12 2.61 4.27
C PHE A 396 -9.98 2.73 5.29
N LEU A 397 -9.61 3.95 5.68
CA LEU A 397 -8.59 4.19 6.70
C LEU A 397 -8.98 3.55 8.04
N GLY A 398 -10.23 3.76 8.49
CA GLY A 398 -10.74 3.13 9.72
C GLY A 398 -10.70 1.61 9.67
N ALA A 399 -11.14 1.01 8.55
CA ALA A 399 -11.13 -0.43 8.35
C ALA A 399 -9.69 -1.00 8.29
N PHE A 400 -8.78 -0.31 7.60
CA PHE A 400 -7.37 -0.70 7.49
C PHE A 400 -6.67 -0.69 8.86
N VAL A 401 -6.81 0.40 9.62
CA VAL A 401 -6.22 0.52 10.96
C VAL A 401 -6.82 -0.51 11.91
N LEU A 402 -8.14 -0.71 11.87
CA LEU A 402 -8.81 -1.72 12.69
C LEU A 402 -8.31 -3.15 12.37
N THR A 403 -8.13 -3.45 11.09
CA THR A 403 -7.55 -4.74 10.65
C THR A 403 -6.15 -4.94 11.22
N PHE A 404 -5.28 -3.93 11.13
CA PHE A 404 -3.95 -3.97 11.73
C PHE A 404 -4.01 -4.20 13.25
N LEU A 405 -4.90 -3.51 13.97
CA LEU A 405 -5.07 -3.66 15.41
C LEU A 405 -5.54 -5.08 15.79
N ILE A 406 -6.51 -5.60 15.07
CA ILE A 406 -7.01 -6.97 15.29
C ILE A 406 -5.91 -7.99 14.98
N PHE A 407 -5.22 -7.84 13.86
CA PHE A 407 -4.13 -8.74 13.47
C PHE A 407 -3.00 -8.74 14.50
N SER A 408 -2.55 -7.57 14.92
CA SER A 408 -1.47 -7.40 15.91
C SER A 408 -1.84 -7.92 17.31
N ARG A 409 -3.13 -8.05 17.59
CA ARG A 409 -3.63 -8.67 18.82
C ARG A 409 -3.69 -10.20 18.73
N ILE A 410 -4.08 -10.73 17.56
CA ILE A 410 -4.16 -12.18 17.35
C ILE A 410 -2.74 -12.75 17.26
N PHE A 411 -1.86 -12.12 16.47
CA PHE A 411 -0.52 -12.60 16.24
C PHE A 411 0.51 -11.76 17.01
N PRO A 412 1.50 -12.40 17.65
CA PRO A 412 2.54 -11.70 18.38
C PRO A 412 3.40 -10.90 17.41
N THR A 413 3.22 -9.59 17.36
CA THR A 413 4.07 -8.67 16.61
C THR A 413 5.39 -8.36 17.32
N LEU A 414 5.52 -8.78 18.58
CA LEU A 414 6.69 -8.60 19.41
C LEU A 414 7.80 -9.60 19.08
N PRO A 415 9.06 -9.30 19.45
CA PRO A 415 10.20 -10.03 18.97
C PRO A 415 10.13 -11.51 19.28
N LEU A 416 10.53 -12.28 18.29
CA LEU A 416 10.76 -13.71 18.43
C LEU A 416 11.72 -13.96 19.59
N PRO A 417 11.55 -15.06 20.33
CA PRO A 417 12.47 -15.43 21.40
C PRO A 417 13.90 -15.37 20.87
N LYS A 418 14.83 -14.94 21.75
CA LYS A 418 16.26 -14.91 21.43
C LYS A 418 16.63 -16.27 20.83
N ARG A 419 17.37 -16.24 19.73
CA ARG A 419 17.92 -17.43 19.10
C ARG A 419 18.55 -18.32 20.17
N PRO A 420 18.31 -19.66 20.15
CA PRO A 420 19.12 -20.56 20.93
C PRO A 420 20.59 -20.46 20.53
#